data_abc979e01a1889a02f84c8839d3722c1
#
_entry.id   abc979e01a1889a02f84c8839d3722c1
#
_cell.length_a   1.000
_cell.length_b   1.000
_cell.length_c   1.000
_cell.angle_alpha   90.00
_cell.angle_beta   90.00
_cell.angle_gamma   90.00
#
_symmetry.space_group_name_H-M   'P 1'
#
loop_
_entity.id
_entity.type
_entity.pdbx_description
1 polymer ?
#
loop_
_entity_poly.entity_id
_entity_poly.type
_entity_poly.pdbx_seq_one_letter_code
_entity_poly.pdbx_strand_id
1 'polypeptide(L)'
;MEETDLTWHDSSVSREKRQQLMGHRGCVAWFTGLSGSGKSTVANLVDASLHAGGVHSFLLDGDNVRHGLTASPQMLATHGEEFASRFGLAFSPQDREENIRRVGATAELLASAGLVTLVALVSPYRKDRDAVRQRVGEQIGPQAFLEIFMDTPLEICEERDPKGLYRKARAGELARMTGIDDPYEDPLKPEIHLRGAEFSATELADQVVQELLQRIGREP
;
A
#
# COMPACT_ATOMS: atom_id res chain seq x y z
N MET A 1 22.10 24.78 -1.13
CA MET A 1 20.77 24.28 -1.57
C MET A 1 20.33 25.25 -2.62
N GLU A 2 20.34 24.82 -3.86
CA GLU A 2 19.72 25.60 -4.93
C GLU A 2 18.23 25.71 -4.59
N GLU A 3 17.70 26.93 -4.54
CA GLU A 3 16.27 27.17 -4.53
C GLU A 3 15.70 26.46 -5.75
N THR A 4 14.87 25.46 -5.54
CA THR A 4 14.15 24.82 -6.64
C THR A 4 13.14 25.85 -7.14
N ASP A 5 13.16 26.19 -8.43
CA ASP A 5 12.18 27.07 -9.11
C ASP A 5 10.76 26.48 -9.11
N LEU A 6 10.44 25.65 -8.11
CA LEU A 6 9.16 24.99 -7.96
C LEU A 6 8.27 25.81 -7.03
N THR A 7 7.15 26.27 -7.56
CA THR A 7 6.13 26.99 -6.79
C THR A 7 4.91 26.09 -6.57
N TRP A 8 4.43 26.02 -5.34
CA TRP A 8 3.17 25.37 -5.04
C TRP A 8 2.02 26.23 -5.55
N HIS A 9 1.11 25.63 -6.32
CA HIS A 9 -0.09 26.30 -6.83
C HIS A 9 -1.33 25.77 -6.09
N ASP A 10 -2.06 26.67 -5.46
CA ASP A 10 -3.31 26.34 -4.79
C ASP A 10 -4.42 26.04 -5.80
N SER A 11 -5.14 24.95 -5.54
CA SER A 11 -6.29 24.58 -6.35
C SER A 11 -7.55 25.37 -5.91
N SER A 12 -8.31 25.90 -6.86
CA SER A 12 -9.62 26.54 -6.59
C SER A 12 -10.68 25.56 -6.11
N VAL A 13 -10.48 24.25 -6.32
CA VAL A 13 -11.30 23.17 -5.76
C VAL A 13 -10.58 22.61 -4.55
N SER A 14 -11.01 23.04 -3.35
CA SER A 14 -10.43 22.58 -2.09
C SER A 14 -10.76 21.11 -1.80
N ARG A 15 -10.02 20.51 -0.87
CA ARG A 15 -10.27 19.14 -0.40
C ARG A 15 -11.66 19.02 0.21
N GLU A 16 -12.11 20.01 0.98
CA GLU A 16 -13.44 20.02 1.61
C GLU A 16 -14.57 20.00 0.56
N LYS A 17 -14.41 20.75 -0.53
CA LYS A 17 -15.36 20.71 -1.66
C LYS A 17 -15.41 19.32 -2.32
N ARG A 18 -14.26 18.64 -2.43
CA ARG A 18 -14.20 17.26 -2.95
C ARG A 18 -14.88 16.28 -2.00
N GLN A 19 -14.58 16.37 -0.70
CA GLN A 19 -15.21 15.54 0.33
C GLN A 19 -16.74 15.73 0.38
N GLN A 20 -17.20 16.97 0.25
CA GLN A 20 -18.63 17.27 0.18
C GLN A 20 -19.29 16.61 -1.04
N LEU A 21 -18.63 16.66 -2.20
CA LEU A 21 -19.12 16.02 -3.43
C LEU A 21 -19.14 14.49 -3.30
N MET A 22 -18.09 13.89 -2.70
CA MET A 22 -17.98 12.45 -2.49
C MET A 22 -18.92 11.93 -1.38
N GLY A 23 -19.35 12.79 -0.46
CA GLY A 23 -20.13 12.39 0.72
C GLY A 23 -19.31 11.65 1.79
N HIS A 24 -17.98 11.68 1.68
CA HIS A 24 -17.04 11.08 2.64
C HIS A 24 -15.64 11.70 2.55
N ARG A 25 -14.81 11.47 3.56
CA ARG A 25 -13.41 11.88 3.56
C ARG A 25 -12.56 10.87 2.80
N GLY A 26 -11.50 11.35 2.12
CA GLY A 26 -10.46 10.49 1.59
C GLY A 26 -9.47 10.08 2.68
N CYS A 27 -8.91 8.88 2.57
CA CYS A 27 -7.85 8.37 3.45
C CYS A 27 -7.01 7.32 2.74
N VAL A 28 -5.88 6.94 3.35
CA VAL A 28 -5.01 5.85 2.90
C VAL A 28 -5.11 4.70 3.89
N ALA A 29 -5.53 3.53 3.43
CA ALA A 29 -5.52 2.27 4.17
C ALA A 29 -4.35 1.43 3.67
N TRP A 30 -3.27 1.36 4.45
CA TRP A 30 -2.00 0.75 4.07
C TRP A 30 -1.85 -0.65 4.66
N PHE A 31 -2.12 -1.67 3.86
CA PHE A 31 -1.90 -3.07 4.25
C PHE A 31 -0.42 -3.43 4.10
N THR A 32 0.18 -3.91 5.18
CA THR A 32 1.54 -4.43 5.24
C THR A 32 1.58 -5.85 5.79
N GLY A 33 2.61 -6.63 5.49
CA GLY A 33 2.77 -8.02 5.92
C GLY A 33 3.53 -8.85 4.89
N LEU A 34 3.88 -10.08 5.22
CA LEU A 34 4.64 -11.00 4.39
C LEU A 34 3.94 -11.33 3.05
N SER A 35 4.69 -11.77 2.05
CA SER A 35 4.11 -12.37 0.84
C SER A 35 3.24 -13.58 1.25
N GLY A 36 2.09 -13.78 0.62
CA GLY A 36 1.18 -14.87 1.00
C GLY A 36 0.36 -14.63 2.29
N SER A 37 0.53 -13.50 3.01
CA SER A 37 -0.22 -13.23 4.24
C SER A 37 -1.72 -12.97 4.03
N GLY A 38 -2.18 -12.70 2.80
CA GLY A 38 -3.59 -12.45 2.49
C GLY A 38 -3.95 -10.99 2.23
N LYS A 39 -2.98 -10.05 2.22
CA LYS A 39 -3.22 -8.60 2.00
C LYS A 39 -4.10 -8.29 0.80
N SER A 40 -3.70 -8.76 -0.39
CA SER A 40 -4.44 -8.49 -1.64
C SER A 40 -5.85 -9.05 -1.61
N THR A 41 -6.04 -10.23 -1.01
CA THR A 41 -7.36 -10.86 -0.87
C THR A 41 -8.28 -10.02 0.02
N VAL A 42 -7.80 -9.64 1.21
CA VAL A 42 -8.58 -8.84 2.17
C VAL A 42 -8.80 -7.43 1.60
N ALA A 43 -7.78 -6.78 1.04
CA ALA A 43 -7.92 -5.44 0.47
C ALA A 43 -8.94 -5.41 -0.69
N ASN A 44 -8.97 -6.45 -1.53
CA ASN A 44 -9.96 -6.56 -2.61
C ASN A 44 -11.39 -6.76 -2.09
N LEU A 45 -11.58 -7.52 -1.00
CA LEU A 45 -12.89 -7.66 -0.36
C LEU A 45 -13.34 -6.33 0.28
N VAL A 46 -12.42 -5.60 0.90
CA VAL A 46 -12.67 -4.25 1.44
C VAL A 46 -13.09 -3.30 0.32
N ASP A 47 -12.37 -3.28 -0.80
CA ASP A 47 -12.70 -2.44 -1.97
C ASP A 47 -14.11 -2.74 -2.49
N ALA A 48 -14.43 -4.01 -2.68
CA ALA A 48 -15.75 -4.45 -3.12
C ALA A 48 -16.87 -4.04 -2.15
N SER A 49 -16.64 -4.17 -0.84
CA SER A 49 -17.60 -3.79 0.19
C SER A 49 -17.83 -2.26 0.23
N LEU A 50 -16.75 -1.49 0.18
CA LEU A 50 -16.82 -0.01 0.12
C LEU A 50 -17.58 0.44 -1.14
N HIS A 51 -17.27 -0.15 -2.29
CA HIS A 51 -17.96 0.16 -3.54
C HIS A 51 -19.47 -0.16 -3.46
N ALA A 52 -19.83 -1.34 -2.92
CA ALA A 52 -21.24 -1.70 -2.70
C ALA A 52 -21.95 -0.73 -1.76
N GLY A 53 -21.23 -0.17 -0.78
CA GLY A 53 -21.71 0.90 0.13
C GLY A 53 -21.71 2.31 -0.47
N GLY A 54 -21.38 2.47 -1.77
CA GLY A 54 -21.34 3.78 -2.45
C GLY A 54 -20.16 4.65 -1.99
N VAL A 55 -19.05 4.07 -1.52
CA VAL A 55 -17.81 4.76 -1.21
C VAL A 55 -16.88 4.67 -2.41
N HIS A 56 -16.34 5.82 -2.81
CA HIS A 56 -15.34 5.86 -3.88
C HIS A 56 -13.98 5.40 -3.34
N SER A 57 -13.55 4.22 -3.73
CA SER A 57 -12.28 3.61 -3.34
C SER A 57 -11.42 3.24 -4.55
N PHE A 58 -10.12 3.03 -4.32
CA PHE A 58 -9.20 2.52 -5.33
C PHE A 58 -8.09 1.67 -4.68
N LEU A 59 -7.86 0.48 -5.23
CA LEU A 59 -6.84 -0.44 -4.73
C LEU A 59 -5.54 -0.33 -5.55
N LEU A 60 -4.46 0.04 -4.86
CA LEU A 60 -3.08 -0.03 -5.33
C LEU A 60 -2.46 -1.34 -4.85
N ASP A 61 -2.62 -2.41 -5.64
CA ASP A 61 -1.98 -3.70 -5.34
C ASP A 61 -0.54 -3.73 -5.83
N GLY A 62 0.36 -4.35 -5.05
CA GLY A 62 1.80 -4.37 -5.29
C GLY A 62 2.20 -4.98 -6.62
N ASP A 63 1.49 -6.00 -7.09
CA ASP A 63 1.77 -6.59 -8.40
C ASP A 63 1.25 -5.67 -9.53
N ASN A 64 0.05 -5.11 -9.37
CA ASN A 64 -0.55 -4.25 -10.37
C ASN A 64 0.26 -2.96 -10.61
N VAL A 65 0.73 -2.29 -9.55
CA VAL A 65 1.53 -1.06 -9.69
C VAL A 65 2.88 -1.32 -10.39
N ARG A 66 3.39 -2.55 -10.33
CA ARG A 66 4.62 -2.95 -11.02
C ARG A 66 4.45 -3.09 -12.53
N HIS A 67 3.23 -3.10 -13.06
CA HIS A 67 2.99 -3.06 -14.49
C HIS A 67 3.08 -1.65 -15.10
N GLY A 68 3.24 -0.61 -14.28
CA GLY A 68 3.34 0.78 -14.74
C GLY A 68 4.17 1.64 -13.80
N LEU A 69 3.57 2.10 -12.70
CA LEU A 69 4.15 3.10 -11.77
C LEU A 69 5.53 2.72 -11.25
N THR A 70 5.75 1.43 -10.98
CA THR A 70 7.01 0.90 -10.44
C THR A 70 7.53 -0.27 -11.29
N ALA A 71 7.43 -0.12 -12.63
CA ALA A 71 7.83 -1.13 -13.59
C ALA A 71 9.31 -1.55 -13.45
N SER A 72 9.60 -2.80 -13.76
CA SER A 72 10.97 -3.33 -13.75
C SER A 72 11.79 -2.82 -14.94
N PRO A 73 13.13 -2.89 -14.89
CA PRO A 73 13.97 -2.55 -16.04
C PRO A 73 13.58 -3.34 -17.31
N GLN A 74 13.20 -4.60 -17.18
CA GLN A 74 12.77 -5.44 -18.30
C GLN A 74 11.50 -4.91 -18.96
N MET A 75 10.54 -4.43 -18.16
CA MET A 75 9.29 -3.85 -18.68
C MET A 75 9.52 -2.48 -19.33
N LEU A 76 10.56 -1.75 -18.93
CA LEU A 76 10.94 -0.46 -19.51
C LEU A 76 11.93 -0.58 -20.67
N ALA A 77 12.32 -1.78 -21.08
CA ALA A 77 13.33 -2.00 -22.13
C ALA A 77 13.01 -1.32 -23.47
N THR A 78 11.73 -1.14 -23.78
CA THR A 78 11.28 -0.41 -24.99
C THR A 78 11.66 1.07 -25.01
N HIS A 79 11.97 1.67 -23.86
CA HIS A 79 12.42 3.06 -23.73
C HIS A 79 13.95 3.22 -23.86
N GLY A 80 14.69 2.12 -24.07
CA GLY A 80 16.14 2.09 -24.13
C GLY A 80 16.80 1.68 -22.82
N GLU A 81 18.01 1.12 -22.91
CA GLU A 81 18.72 0.51 -21.77
C GLU A 81 19.06 1.51 -20.65
N GLU A 82 19.51 2.71 -21.02
CA GLU A 82 19.82 3.76 -20.04
C GLU A 82 18.58 4.17 -19.25
N PHE A 83 17.46 4.39 -19.92
CA PHE A 83 16.18 4.72 -19.28
C PHE A 83 15.70 3.59 -18.36
N ALA A 84 15.71 2.38 -18.87
CA ALA A 84 15.28 1.19 -18.14
C ALA A 84 16.11 0.96 -16.89
N SER A 85 17.43 1.09 -16.97
CA SER A 85 18.35 0.96 -15.83
C SER A 85 18.16 2.06 -14.78
N ARG A 86 17.90 3.30 -15.23
CA ARG A 86 17.77 4.46 -14.33
C ARG A 86 16.44 4.51 -13.59
N PHE A 87 15.34 4.14 -14.25
CA PHE A 87 13.99 4.35 -13.74
C PHE A 87 13.24 3.07 -13.34
N GLY A 88 13.70 1.92 -13.82
CA GLY A 88 13.13 0.63 -13.46
C GLY A 88 13.47 0.22 -12.03
N LEU A 89 12.54 -0.43 -11.35
CA LEU A 89 12.70 -0.89 -9.97
C LEU A 89 12.68 -2.42 -9.88
N ALA A 90 13.74 -2.99 -9.32
CA ALA A 90 13.84 -4.41 -9.01
C ALA A 90 13.42 -4.69 -7.54
N PHE A 91 14.25 -5.44 -6.79
CA PHE A 91 13.95 -5.86 -5.41
C PHE A 91 15.10 -5.59 -4.44
N SER A 92 16.06 -4.73 -4.80
CA SER A 92 17.06 -4.26 -3.83
C SER A 92 16.39 -3.45 -2.71
N PRO A 93 17.03 -3.25 -1.55
CA PRO A 93 16.49 -2.39 -0.50
C PRO A 93 16.13 -1.00 -1.00
N GLN A 94 16.98 -0.39 -1.85
CA GLN A 94 16.75 0.92 -2.46
C GLN A 94 15.55 0.91 -3.42
N ASP A 95 15.40 -0.14 -4.23
CA ASP A 95 14.24 -0.29 -5.12
C ASP A 95 12.94 -0.43 -4.34
N ARG A 96 12.98 -1.14 -3.20
CA ARG A 96 11.82 -1.27 -2.31
C ARG A 96 11.45 0.06 -1.67
N GLU A 97 12.44 0.81 -1.16
CA GLU A 97 12.23 2.15 -0.62
C GLU A 97 11.60 3.08 -1.67
N GLU A 98 12.16 3.11 -2.89
CA GLU A 98 11.63 3.94 -3.98
C GLU A 98 10.22 3.48 -4.43
N ASN A 99 9.96 2.17 -4.43
CA ASN A 99 8.63 1.64 -4.70
C ASN A 99 7.61 2.16 -3.67
N ILE A 100 7.93 2.07 -2.37
CA ILE A 100 7.07 2.58 -1.29
C ILE A 100 6.88 4.10 -1.42
N ARG A 101 7.95 4.85 -1.71
CA ARG A 101 7.90 6.29 -1.91
C ARG A 101 6.95 6.68 -3.06
N ARG A 102 7.06 6.03 -4.23
CA ARG A 102 6.19 6.31 -5.39
C ARG A 102 4.74 5.96 -5.10
N VAL A 103 4.49 4.77 -4.57
CA VAL A 103 3.13 4.33 -4.25
C VAL A 103 2.53 5.21 -3.15
N GLY A 104 3.30 5.57 -2.12
CA GLY A 104 2.86 6.46 -1.05
C GLY A 104 2.48 7.85 -1.54
N ALA A 105 3.27 8.44 -2.45
CA ALA A 105 2.95 9.72 -3.08
C ALA A 105 1.68 9.64 -3.93
N THR A 106 1.51 8.54 -4.68
CA THR A 106 0.29 8.32 -5.48
C THR A 106 -0.93 8.13 -4.59
N ALA A 107 -0.81 7.36 -3.51
CA ALA A 107 -1.89 7.14 -2.55
C ALA A 107 -2.33 8.46 -1.87
N GLU A 108 -1.38 9.31 -1.50
CA GLU A 108 -1.66 10.64 -0.95
C GLU A 108 -2.45 11.50 -1.94
N LEU A 109 -2.06 11.55 -3.23
CA LEU A 109 -2.77 12.31 -4.25
C LEU A 109 -4.20 11.82 -4.45
N LEU A 110 -4.42 10.50 -4.51
CA LEU A 110 -5.75 9.90 -4.64
C LEU A 110 -6.62 10.19 -3.41
N ALA A 111 -6.07 10.08 -2.20
CA ALA A 111 -6.78 10.41 -0.98
C ALA A 111 -7.08 11.92 -0.87
N SER A 112 -6.19 12.79 -1.34
CA SER A 112 -6.44 14.23 -1.45
C SER A 112 -7.56 14.57 -2.43
N ALA A 113 -7.72 13.74 -3.48
CA ALA A 113 -8.84 13.85 -4.41
C ALA A 113 -10.18 13.40 -3.81
N GLY A 114 -10.18 12.77 -2.64
CA GLY A 114 -11.35 12.32 -1.91
C GLY A 114 -11.58 10.81 -1.90
N LEU A 115 -10.70 10.00 -2.51
CA LEU A 115 -10.86 8.54 -2.54
C LEU A 115 -10.39 7.89 -1.23
N VAL A 116 -10.99 6.76 -0.90
CA VAL A 116 -10.41 5.80 0.04
C VAL A 116 -9.39 4.97 -0.73
N THR A 117 -8.11 5.22 -0.51
CA THR A 117 -7.03 4.55 -1.24
C THR A 117 -6.52 3.37 -0.43
N LEU A 118 -6.78 2.17 -0.92
CA LEU A 118 -6.29 0.94 -0.36
C LEU A 118 -4.93 0.62 -0.98
N VAL A 119 -3.93 0.31 -0.16
CA VAL A 119 -2.57 -0.05 -0.63
C VAL A 119 -2.23 -1.41 -0.07
N ALA A 120 -1.92 -2.39 -0.91
CA ALA A 120 -1.55 -3.75 -0.51
C ALA A 120 -0.11 -4.08 -0.94
N LEU A 121 0.85 -3.78 -0.07
CA LEU A 121 2.29 -3.98 -0.30
C LEU A 121 2.92 -4.76 0.86
N VAL A 122 4.01 -5.47 0.60
CA VAL A 122 4.83 -6.07 1.68
C VAL A 122 5.37 -4.98 2.59
N SER A 123 5.93 -3.90 2.02
CA SER A 123 6.48 -2.73 2.73
C SER A 123 7.26 -3.10 3.99
N PRO A 124 8.42 -3.80 3.85
CA PRO A 124 9.03 -4.52 4.96
C PRO A 124 9.65 -3.63 6.02
N TYR A 125 10.07 -2.41 5.68
CA TYR A 125 10.81 -1.52 6.58
C TYR A 125 9.89 -0.48 7.21
N ARG A 126 9.96 -0.34 8.55
CA ARG A 126 9.16 0.65 9.31
C ARG A 126 9.43 2.06 8.83
N LYS A 127 10.71 2.42 8.62
CA LYS A 127 11.10 3.76 8.17
C LYS A 127 10.35 4.21 6.94
N ASP A 128 10.11 3.30 5.99
CA ASP A 128 9.45 3.63 4.72
C ASP A 128 7.94 3.85 4.93
N ARG A 129 7.30 3.01 5.76
CA ARG A 129 5.90 3.16 6.14
C ARG A 129 5.67 4.43 6.96
N ASP A 130 6.56 4.71 7.91
CA ASP A 130 6.53 5.93 8.73
C ASP A 130 6.68 7.19 7.88
N ALA A 131 7.55 7.17 6.86
CA ALA A 131 7.71 8.28 5.92
C ALA A 131 6.42 8.55 5.11
N VAL A 132 5.72 7.49 4.68
CA VAL A 132 4.41 7.64 4.02
C VAL A 132 3.36 8.16 4.99
N ARG A 133 3.30 7.62 6.22
CA ARG A 133 2.39 8.10 7.28
C ARG A 133 2.59 9.59 7.55
N GLN A 134 3.84 10.01 7.71
CA GLN A 134 4.18 11.42 7.93
C GLN A 134 3.69 12.28 6.77
N ARG A 135 4.03 11.91 5.54
CA ARG A 135 3.62 12.62 4.32
C ARG A 135 2.11 12.79 4.22
N VAL A 136 1.34 11.71 4.39
CA VAL A 136 -0.13 11.72 4.36
C VAL A 136 -0.67 12.59 5.49
N GLY A 137 -0.08 12.47 6.69
CA GLY A 137 -0.45 13.27 7.86
C GLY A 137 -0.27 14.77 7.66
N GLU A 138 0.83 15.19 7.04
CA GLU A 138 1.13 16.59 6.74
C GLU A 138 0.19 17.16 5.66
N GLN A 139 -0.09 16.39 4.62
CA GLN A 139 -0.87 16.86 3.47
C GLN A 139 -2.38 16.77 3.67
N ILE A 140 -2.88 15.73 4.33
CA ILE A 140 -4.31 15.47 4.48
C ILE A 140 -4.76 15.63 5.93
N GLY A 141 -3.96 15.18 6.87
CA GLY A 141 -4.23 15.20 8.29
C GLY A 141 -3.87 13.88 8.97
N PRO A 142 -3.57 13.91 10.28
CA PRO A 142 -3.00 12.77 11.00
C PRO A 142 -3.92 11.54 11.05
N GLN A 143 -5.23 11.75 10.88
CA GLN A 143 -6.22 10.67 10.86
C GLN A 143 -6.42 10.03 9.47
N ALA A 144 -5.75 10.55 8.43
CA ALA A 144 -5.95 10.09 7.06
C ALA A 144 -5.10 8.88 6.67
N PHE A 145 -4.23 8.39 7.55
CA PHE A 145 -3.43 7.19 7.32
C PHE A 145 -3.79 6.11 8.34
N LEU A 146 -4.10 4.90 7.84
CA LEU A 146 -4.33 3.70 8.64
C LEU A 146 -3.32 2.64 8.21
N GLU A 147 -2.46 2.22 9.13
CA GLU A 147 -1.61 1.05 8.94
C GLU A 147 -2.35 -0.20 9.37
N ILE A 148 -2.47 -1.16 8.45
CA ILE A 148 -3.19 -2.41 8.64
C ILE A 148 -2.16 -3.53 8.56
N PHE A 149 -1.85 -4.12 9.70
CA PHE A 149 -0.89 -5.21 9.77
C PHE A 149 -1.58 -6.56 9.56
N MET A 150 -1.21 -7.20 8.46
CA MET A 150 -1.64 -8.55 8.12
C MET A 150 -0.69 -9.55 8.74
N ASP A 151 -0.90 -9.86 10.02
CA ASP A 151 -0.09 -10.77 10.82
C ASP A 151 -0.49 -12.22 10.51
N THR A 152 0.33 -12.84 9.67
CA THR A 152 0.21 -14.26 9.31
C THR A 152 1.57 -14.90 9.51
N PRO A 153 1.68 -15.98 10.32
CA PRO A 153 2.94 -16.69 10.55
C PRO A 153 3.65 -17.06 9.24
N LEU A 154 4.99 -16.99 9.25
CA LEU A 154 5.80 -17.27 8.07
C LEU A 154 5.53 -18.66 7.51
N GLU A 155 5.36 -19.66 8.38
CA GLU A 155 5.10 -21.05 7.99
C GLU A 155 3.82 -21.16 7.18
N ILE A 156 2.78 -20.42 7.56
CA ILE A 156 1.49 -20.40 6.81
C ILE A 156 1.65 -19.64 5.49
N CYS A 157 2.45 -18.56 5.48
CA CYS A 157 2.77 -17.84 4.24
C CYS A 157 3.55 -18.74 3.26
N GLU A 158 4.51 -19.52 3.76
CA GLU A 158 5.27 -20.50 2.97
C GLU A 158 4.39 -21.65 2.46
N GLU A 159 3.47 -22.17 3.28
CA GLU A 159 2.52 -23.21 2.87
C GLU A 159 1.59 -22.73 1.74
N ARG A 160 1.11 -21.50 1.85
CA ARG A 160 0.26 -20.88 0.81
C ARG A 160 1.02 -20.62 -0.48
N ASP A 161 2.19 -20.08 -0.41
CA ASP A 161 3.13 -19.69 -1.49
C ASP A 161 2.51 -19.53 -2.89
N PRO A 162 1.51 -18.65 -3.09
CA PRO A 162 0.71 -18.59 -4.31
C PRO A 162 1.52 -18.27 -5.58
N LYS A 163 2.73 -17.73 -5.40
CA LYS A 163 3.63 -17.32 -6.49
C LYS A 163 4.89 -18.20 -6.60
N GLY A 164 5.05 -19.18 -5.71
CA GLY A 164 6.23 -20.04 -5.64
C GLY A 164 7.51 -19.30 -5.21
N LEU A 165 7.39 -18.11 -4.58
CA LEU A 165 8.55 -17.30 -4.21
C LEU A 165 9.32 -17.89 -3.04
N TYR A 166 8.64 -18.42 -2.03
CA TYR A 166 9.25 -19.07 -0.89
C TYR A 166 10.00 -20.33 -1.32
N ARG A 167 9.36 -21.15 -2.16
CA ARG A 167 10.02 -22.35 -2.74
C ARG A 167 11.32 -21.98 -3.47
N LYS A 168 11.31 -20.93 -4.30
CA LYS A 168 12.49 -20.45 -5.01
C LYS A 168 13.57 -19.93 -4.05
N ALA A 169 13.17 -19.19 -3.02
CA ALA A 169 14.09 -18.68 -2.00
C ALA A 169 14.77 -19.83 -1.22
N ARG A 170 13.99 -20.83 -0.79
CA ARG A 170 14.51 -22.02 -0.10
C ARG A 170 15.41 -22.88 -0.98
N ALA A 171 15.20 -22.88 -2.30
CA ALA A 171 16.08 -23.54 -3.29
C ALA A 171 17.34 -22.72 -3.63
N GLY A 172 17.49 -21.50 -3.11
CA GLY A 172 18.59 -20.59 -3.44
C GLY A 172 18.49 -19.93 -4.82
N GLU A 173 17.35 -20.05 -5.49
CA GLU A 173 17.06 -19.47 -6.81
C GLU A 173 16.60 -18.00 -6.73
N LEU A 174 16.16 -17.55 -5.56
CA LEU A 174 15.72 -16.19 -5.30
C LEU A 174 16.39 -15.68 -4.02
N ALA A 175 17.20 -14.64 -4.15
CA ALA A 175 17.80 -13.93 -3.02
C ALA A 175 16.92 -12.74 -2.57
N ARG A 176 17.12 -12.28 -1.35
CA ARG A 176 16.45 -11.13 -0.73
C ARG A 176 14.94 -11.31 -0.63
N MET A 177 14.51 -12.52 -0.29
CA MET A 177 13.10 -12.78 0.01
C MET A 177 12.78 -12.33 1.43
N THR A 178 11.85 -11.38 1.55
CA THR A 178 11.38 -10.89 2.85
C THR A 178 10.81 -12.02 3.69
N GLY A 179 11.30 -12.16 4.91
CA GLY A 179 10.95 -13.24 5.84
C GLY A 179 11.87 -14.45 5.78
N ILE A 180 12.76 -14.56 4.79
CA ILE A 180 13.74 -15.65 4.67
C ILE A 180 15.16 -15.11 4.91
N ASP A 181 15.71 -14.37 3.97
CA ASP A 181 17.05 -13.79 3.99
C ASP A 181 17.05 -12.25 3.99
N ASP A 182 15.86 -11.63 4.00
CA ASP A 182 15.66 -10.20 4.14
C ASP A 182 14.61 -9.95 5.25
N PRO A 183 14.81 -8.98 6.16
CA PRO A 183 13.93 -8.80 7.30
C PRO A 183 12.55 -8.23 6.90
N TYR A 184 11.54 -8.58 7.70
CA TYR A 184 10.30 -7.87 7.81
C TYR A 184 10.22 -7.23 9.21
N GLU A 185 10.01 -5.95 9.27
CA GLU A 185 9.90 -5.19 10.52
C GLU A 185 8.42 -4.96 10.85
N ASP A 186 7.89 -5.69 11.82
CA ASP A 186 6.49 -5.57 12.26
C ASP A 186 6.16 -4.13 12.66
N PRO A 187 4.96 -3.63 12.33
CA PRO A 187 4.49 -2.34 12.82
C PRO A 187 4.47 -2.30 14.36
N LEU A 188 4.92 -1.18 14.93
CA LEU A 188 4.91 -1.02 16.39
C LEU A 188 3.51 -0.70 16.95
N LYS A 189 2.72 0.06 16.20
CA LYS A 189 1.38 0.53 16.58
C LYS A 189 0.49 0.67 15.35
N PRO A 190 0.14 -0.44 14.68
CA PRO A 190 -0.79 -0.38 13.57
C PRO A 190 -2.18 0.03 14.09
N GLU A 191 -2.95 0.76 13.30
CA GLU A 191 -4.33 1.08 13.64
C GLU A 191 -5.21 -0.16 13.64
N ILE A 192 -4.89 -1.13 12.75
CA ILE A 192 -5.60 -2.41 12.69
C ILE A 192 -4.58 -3.55 12.65
N HIS A 193 -4.75 -4.52 13.56
CA HIS A 193 -3.94 -5.73 13.61
C HIS A 193 -4.81 -6.94 13.25
N LEU A 194 -4.58 -7.51 12.08
CA LEU A 194 -5.35 -8.62 11.53
C LEU A 194 -4.58 -9.94 11.67
N ARG A 195 -5.18 -10.91 12.34
CA ARG A 195 -4.61 -12.25 12.52
C ARG A 195 -5.00 -13.17 11.37
N GLY A 196 -4.21 -13.16 10.30
CA GLY A 196 -4.51 -13.80 9.03
C GLY A 196 -4.55 -15.34 9.02
N ALA A 197 -4.21 -15.96 10.15
CA ALA A 197 -4.31 -17.41 10.35
C ALA A 197 -5.55 -17.82 11.15
N GLU A 198 -6.17 -16.88 11.89
CA GLU A 198 -7.24 -17.19 12.85
C GLU A 198 -8.64 -16.91 12.28
N PHE A 199 -8.74 -15.99 11.32
CA PHE A 199 -10.01 -15.51 10.77
C PHE A 199 -10.07 -15.71 9.26
N SER A 200 -11.26 -15.83 8.73
CA SER A 200 -11.50 -15.83 7.28
C SER A 200 -11.22 -14.47 6.66
N ALA A 201 -10.92 -14.43 5.37
CA ALA A 201 -10.67 -13.18 4.66
C ALA A 201 -11.88 -12.22 4.72
N THR A 202 -13.11 -12.73 4.77
CA THR A 202 -14.33 -11.92 4.90
C THR A 202 -14.41 -11.27 6.27
N GLU A 203 -14.21 -12.03 7.36
CA GLU A 203 -14.22 -11.48 8.72
C GLU A 203 -13.14 -10.40 8.91
N LEU A 204 -11.95 -10.61 8.33
CA LEU A 204 -10.87 -9.63 8.35
C LEU A 204 -11.22 -8.37 7.55
N ALA A 205 -11.88 -8.53 6.39
CA ALA A 205 -12.34 -7.41 5.58
C ALA A 205 -13.42 -6.59 6.30
N ASP A 206 -14.37 -7.24 6.97
CA ASP A 206 -15.44 -6.58 7.72
C ASP A 206 -14.87 -5.72 8.86
N GLN A 207 -13.84 -6.17 9.58
CA GLN A 207 -13.14 -5.38 10.60
C GLN A 207 -12.54 -4.10 10.01
N VAL A 208 -11.91 -4.20 8.83
CA VAL A 208 -11.31 -3.04 8.16
C VAL A 208 -12.38 -2.08 7.66
N VAL A 209 -13.47 -2.58 7.07
CA VAL A 209 -14.57 -1.76 6.57
C VAL A 209 -15.22 -0.96 7.70
N GLN A 210 -15.48 -1.56 8.85
CA GLN A 210 -16.05 -0.88 10.01
C GLN A 210 -15.18 0.30 10.46
N GLU A 211 -13.87 0.08 10.63
CA GLU A 211 -12.95 1.16 11.01
C GLU A 211 -12.86 2.25 9.94
N LEU A 212 -12.82 1.87 8.66
CA LEU A 212 -12.76 2.82 7.54
C LEU A 212 -14.02 3.70 7.48
N LEU A 213 -15.21 3.12 7.62
CA LEU A 213 -16.46 3.88 7.57
C LEU A 213 -16.50 4.95 8.67
N GLN A 214 -16.12 4.62 9.90
CA GLN A 214 -16.01 5.59 10.99
C GLN A 214 -15.01 6.70 10.64
N ARG A 215 -13.84 6.35 10.12
CA ARG A 215 -12.79 7.31 9.75
C ARG A 215 -13.21 8.30 8.68
N ILE A 216 -13.88 7.82 7.66
CA ILE A 216 -14.31 8.67 6.54
C ILE A 216 -15.58 9.46 6.85
N GLY A 217 -16.19 9.26 8.04
CA GLY A 217 -17.40 9.96 8.49
C GLY A 217 -18.69 9.41 7.89
N ARG A 218 -18.73 8.10 7.64
CA ARG A 218 -19.95 7.35 7.27
C ARG A 218 -20.36 6.41 8.39
N GLU A 219 -21.65 6.21 8.54
CA GLU A 219 -22.20 5.16 9.40
C GLU A 219 -22.05 3.80 8.70
N PRO A 220 -21.80 2.71 9.47
CA PRO A 220 -21.69 1.36 8.95
C PRO A 220 -22.99 0.86 8.33
#